data_6b4fea9097240e5a1e2f99942f6097a7
#
_entry.id   6b4fea9097240e5a1e2f99942f6097a7
#
_cell.length_a   1.000
_cell.length_b   1.000
_cell.length_c   1.000
_cell.angle_alpha   90.00
_cell.angle_beta   90.00
_cell.angle_gamma   90.00
#
_symmetry.space_group_name_H-M   'P 1'
#
loop_
_entity.id
_entity.type
_entity.pdbx_description
1 polymer ?
#
loop_
_entity_poly.entity_id
_entity_poly.type
_entity_poly.pdbx_seq_one_letter_code
_entity_poly.pdbx_strand_id
1 'polypeptide(L)'
;MAAGFLTRRLAETGGCVQIVNLFLTPIEPTLKYLTEAKNGTKMGSFQIVFSGTADQWMEPELLADFCRKHGIEHHAYAGGNHSIETGHVLRDVEIAKEIVGFYEKLL
;
A
#
# COMPACT_ATOMS: atom_id res chain seq x y z
N MET A 1 2.67 -12.68 -3.63
CA MET A 1 1.90 -11.53 -4.17
C MET A 1 2.85 -10.65 -4.95
N ALA A 2 2.48 -10.24 -6.14
CA ALA A 2 3.35 -9.41 -6.98
C ALA A 2 3.33 -7.96 -6.52
N ALA A 3 4.44 -7.24 -6.72
CA ALA A 3 4.49 -5.80 -6.53
C ALA A 3 3.51 -5.14 -7.50
N GLY A 4 2.82 -4.11 -7.06
CA GLY A 4 1.85 -3.47 -7.91
C GLY A 4 1.24 -2.21 -7.33
N PHE A 5 0.35 -1.66 -8.11
CA PHE A 5 -0.36 -0.43 -7.81
C PHE A 5 -1.79 -0.56 -8.31
N LEU A 6 -2.72 -0.19 -7.46
CA LEU A 6 -4.14 -0.17 -7.80
C LEU A 6 -4.75 1.15 -7.36
N THR A 7 -5.45 1.80 -8.27
CA THR A 7 -6.22 3.00 -7.97
C THR A 7 -7.69 2.71 -8.18
N ARG A 8 -8.50 3.07 -7.21
CA ARG A 8 -9.94 2.96 -7.33
C ARG A 8 -10.60 4.30 -7.05
N ARG A 9 -11.44 4.70 -7.99
CA ARG A 9 -12.30 5.86 -7.83
C ARG A 9 -13.54 5.42 -7.06
N LEU A 10 -13.79 6.03 -5.91
CA LEU A 10 -14.97 5.77 -5.11
C LEU A 10 -16.12 6.68 -5.55
N ALA A 11 -17.33 6.37 -5.08
CA ALA A 11 -18.52 7.13 -5.43
C ALA A 11 -18.38 8.61 -5.05
N GLU A 12 -18.97 9.46 -5.87
CA GLU A 12 -19.04 10.89 -5.59
C GLU A 12 -19.92 11.15 -4.39
N THR A 13 -19.48 12.03 -3.48
CA THR A 13 -20.22 12.42 -2.31
C THR A 13 -20.18 13.94 -2.21
N GLY A 14 -21.33 14.58 -2.36
CA GLY A 14 -21.41 16.04 -2.28
C GLY A 14 -20.56 16.77 -3.30
N GLY A 15 -20.38 16.21 -4.50
CA GLY A 15 -19.54 16.76 -5.55
C GLY A 15 -18.05 16.46 -5.42
N CYS A 16 -17.66 15.69 -4.41
CA CYS A 16 -16.27 15.29 -4.21
C CYS A 16 -16.06 13.84 -4.69
N VAL A 17 -14.91 13.57 -5.30
CA VAL A 17 -14.50 12.25 -5.72
C VAL A 17 -13.45 11.75 -4.74
N GLN A 18 -13.67 10.58 -4.15
CA GLN A 18 -12.67 9.93 -3.31
C GLN A 18 -11.89 8.93 -4.15
N ILE A 19 -10.57 8.97 -4.01
CA ILE A 19 -9.66 8.07 -4.69
C ILE A 19 -8.83 7.36 -3.64
N VAL A 20 -8.77 6.03 -3.75
CA VAL A 20 -7.91 5.22 -2.90
C VAL A 20 -6.85 4.56 -3.77
N ASN A 21 -5.60 4.76 -3.42
CA ASN A 21 -4.47 4.20 -4.11
C ASN A 21 -3.83 3.11 -3.23
N LEU A 22 -3.76 1.89 -3.73
CA LEU A 22 -3.15 0.77 -3.03
C LEU A 22 -1.80 0.44 -3.69
N PHE A 23 -0.73 0.49 -2.89
CA PHE A 23 0.61 0.19 -3.35
C PHE A 23 1.10 -1.10 -2.70
N LEU A 24 1.50 -2.07 -3.51
CA LEU A 24 2.10 -3.33 -3.04
C LEU A 24 3.60 -3.25 -3.22
N THR A 25 4.34 -3.39 -2.12
CA THR A 25 5.80 -3.43 -2.09
C THR A 25 6.46 -2.33 -2.93
N PRO A 26 6.19 -1.04 -2.64
CA PRO A 26 6.83 0.03 -3.39
C PRO A 26 8.35 0.02 -3.16
N ILE A 27 9.09 0.37 -4.19
CA ILE A 27 10.54 0.53 -4.12
C ILE A 27 10.90 2.01 -4.07
N GLU A 28 12.14 2.33 -3.73
CA GLU A 28 12.55 3.72 -3.54
C GLU A 28 12.20 4.65 -4.71
N PRO A 29 12.43 4.28 -5.99
CA PRO A 29 12.02 5.14 -7.09
C PRO A 29 10.51 5.39 -7.18
N THR A 30 9.70 4.52 -6.57
CA THR A 30 8.25 4.63 -6.58
C THR A 30 7.73 5.63 -5.54
N LEU A 31 8.54 6.00 -4.54
CA LEU A 31 8.11 6.87 -3.45
C LEU A 31 7.62 8.24 -3.94
N LYS A 32 8.23 8.77 -4.99
CA LYS A 32 7.78 10.04 -5.56
C LYS A 32 6.34 9.97 -6.08
N TYR A 33 5.93 8.81 -6.61
CA TYR A 33 4.56 8.62 -7.11
C TYR A 33 3.55 8.57 -5.98
N LEU A 34 3.94 8.05 -4.81
CA LEU A 34 3.10 8.10 -3.62
C LEU A 34 2.80 9.54 -3.23
N THR A 35 3.81 10.39 -3.26
CA THR A 35 3.65 11.81 -2.93
C THR A 35 2.83 12.53 -4.01
N GLU A 36 3.12 12.28 -5.28
CA GLU A 36 2.40 12.86 -6.41
C GLU A 36 0.93 12.48 -6.40
N ALA A 37 0.63 11.20 -6.15
CA ALA A 37 -0.74 10.71 -6.08
C ALA A 37 -1.52 11.41 -4.97
N LYS A 38 -0.87 11.67 -3.82
CA LYS A 38 -1.49 12.39 -2.71
C LYS A 38 -1.72 13.86 -3.03
N ASN A 39 -0.73 14.51 -3.64
CA ASN A 39 -0.77 15.95 -3.93
C ASN A 39 -1.58 16.29 -5.18
N GLY A 40 -1.64 15.36 -6.14
CA GLY A 40 -2.33 15.58 -7.41
C GLY A 40 -3.84 15.47 -7.33
N THR A 41 -4.38 14.96 -6.23
CA THR A 41 -5.82 14.85 -6.04
C THR A 41 -6.28 15.87 -4.99
N LYS A 42 -7.15 16.76 -5.44
CA LYS A 42 -7.80 17.70 -4.53
C LYS A 42 -8.86 16.93 -3.75
N MET A 43 -8.70 16.80 -2.46
CA MET A 43 -9.68 16.22 -1.51
C MET A 43 -9.90 14.70 -1.65
N GLY A 44 -9.88 14.02 -0.53
CA GLY A 44 -10.33 12.64 -0.40
C GLY A 44 -9.43 11.59 -1.03
N SER A 45 -8.15 11.89 -1.24
CA SER A 45 -7.19 10.89 -1.69
C SER A 45 -6.57 10.17 -0.50
N PHE A 46 -6.63 8.85 -0.51
CA PHE A 46 -5.99 8.00 0.49
C PHE A 46 -4.94 7.12 -0.18
N GLN A 47 -3.82 6.97 0.52
CA GLN A 47 -2.75 6.08 0.09
C GLN A 47 -2.63 4.97 1.13
N ILE A 48 -2.60 3.73 0.67
CA ILE A 48 -2.39 2.57 1.54
C ILE A 48 -1.21 1.79 0.96
N VAL A 49 -0.22 1.49 1.79
CA VAL A 49 0.98 0.77 1.40
C VAL A 49 1.06 -0.55 2.12
N PHE A 50 1.31 -1.63 1.39
CA PHE A 50 1.56 -2.96 1.94
C PHE A 50 3.00 -3.34 1.64
N SER A 51 3.73 -3.81 2.62
CA SER A 51 5.14 -4.20 2.45
C SER A 51 5.55 -5.32 3.39
N GLY A 52 6.67 -5.97 3.07
CA GLY A 52 7.30 -6.95 3.93
C GLY A 52 8.55 -6.39 4.59
N THR A 53 8.79 -6.72 5.84
CA THR A 53 9.96 -6.22 6.56
C THR A 53 11.27 -6.85 6.12
N ALA A 54 11.22 -7.95 5.38
CA ALA A 54 12.39 -8.63 4.81
C ALA A 54 12.55 -8.36 3.31
N ASP A 55 11.91 -7.31 2.79
CA ASP A 55 12.03 -6.91 1.40
C ASP A 55 13.46 -6.41 1.15
N GLN A 56 14.17 -7.07 0.21
CA GLN A 56 15.55 -6.70 -0.12
C GLN A 56 15.64 -5.49 -1.06
N TRP A 57 14.53 -5.08 -1.67
CA TRP A 57 14.49 -3.97 -2.63
C TRP A 57 14.08 -2.65 -1.99
N MET A 58 13.60 -2.70 -0.74
CA MET A 58 13.19 -1.52 0.00
C MET A 58 13.52 -1.69 1.48
N GLU A 59 14.28 -0.79 2.02
CA GLU A 59 14.58 -0.81 3.46
C GLU A 59 13.29 -0.53 4.24
N PRO A 60 12.91 -1.44 5.18
CA PRO A 60 11.63 -1.32 5.90
C PRO A 60 11.51 -0.02 6.69
N GLU A 61 12.57 0.42 7.34
CA GLU A 61 12.55 1.65 8.13
C GLU A 61 12.41 2.90 7.28
N LEU A 62 13.04 2.91 6.11
CA LEU A 62 12.93 4.01 5.16
C LEU A 62 11.47 4.17 4.71
N LEU A 63 10.82 3.06 4.38
CA LEU A 63 9.43 3.08 3.95
C LEU A 63 8.49 3.47 5.08
N ALA A 64 8.71 2.92 6.28
CA ALA A 64 7.89 3.24 7.45
C ALA A 64 7.98 4.74 7.80
N ASP A 65 9.20 5.29 7.78
CA ASP A 65 9.40 6.71 8.05
C ASP A 65 8.78 7.59 6.99
N PHE A 66 8.89 7.19 5.73
CA PHE A 66 8.26 7.91 4.61
C PHE A 66 6.74 7.96 4.77
N CYS A 67 6.12 6.81 5.05
CA CYS A 67 4.68 6.73 5.22
C CYS A 67 4.21 7.56 6.41
N ARG A 68 4.93 7.50 7.52
CA ARG A 68 4.60 8.26 8.73
C ARG A 68 4.71 9.76 8.46
N LYS A 69 5.77 10.19 7.78
CA LYS A 69 6.01 11.60 7.47
C LYS A 69 4.91 12.17 6.57
N HIS A 70 4.41 11.38 5.65
CA HIS A 70 3.39 11.83 4.68
C HIS A 70 1.97 11.44 5.04
N GLY A 71 1.75 10.87 6.23
CA GLY A 71 0.42 10.47 6.67
C GLY A 71 -0.21 9.38 5.82
N ILE A 72 0.60 8.43 5.37
CA ILE A 72 0.16 7.32 4.51
C ILE A 72 -0.08 6.09 5.39
N GLU A 73 -1.23 5.44 5.21
CA GLU A 73 -1.53 4.19 5.91
C GLU A 73 -0.58 3.11 5.43
N HIS A 74 0.09 2.43 6.37
CA HIS A 74 1.11 1.45 6.05
C HIS A 74 0.91 0.18 6.83
N HIS A 75 0.86 -0.94 6.13
CA HIS A 75 0.77 -2.27 6.70
C HIS A 75 2.05 -3.04 6.35
N ALA A 76 2.93 -3.20 7.34
CA ALA A 76 4.17 -3.95 7.20
C ALA A 76 4.00 -5.34 7.78
N TYR A 77 4.36 -6.36 7.00
CA TYR A 77 4.23 -7.76 7.42
C TYR A 77 5.59 -8.31 7.80
N ALA A 78 5.72 -8.72 9.06
CA ALA A 78 6.98 -9.21 9.60
C ALA A 78 7.50 -10.42 8.82
N GLY A 79 8.77 -10.37 8.41
CA GLY A 79 9.41 -11.44 7.67
C GLY A 79 8.99 -11.57 6.21
N GLY A 80 8.08 -10.73 5.73
CA GLY A 80 7.65 -10.76 4.33
C GLY A 80 8.73 -10.22 3.39
N ASN A 81 8.96 -10.93 2.27
CA ASN A 81 9.89 -10.48 1.24
C ASN A 81 9.22 -9.49 0.27
N HIS A 82 9.83 -9.26 -0.89
CA HIS A 82 9.27 -8.34 -1.89
C HIS A 82 7.91 -8.78 -2.43
N SER A 83 7.58 -10.06 -2.35
CA SER A 83 6.25 -10.58 -2.71
C SER A 83 5.32 -10.68 -1.50
N ILE A 84 5.72 -10.16 -0.36
CA ILE A 84 5.02 -10.27 0.93
C ILE A 84 4.79 -11.74 1.30
N GLU A 85 5.81 -12.55 1.13
CA GLU A 85 5.82 -13.95 1.50
C GLU A 85 6.89 -14.20 2.56
N THR A 86 6.51 -14.93 3.61
CA THR A 86 7.38 -15.23 4.74
C THR A 86 8.06 -16.59 4.65
N GLY A 87 7.60 -17.45 3.75
CA GLY A 87 8.03 -18.84 3.65
C GLY A 87 7.20 -19.78 4.53
N HIS A 88 6.26 -19.24 5.30
CA HIS A 88 5.32 -20.03 6.11
C HIS A 88 3.96 -20.01 5.42
N VAL A 89 3.56 -21.12 4.81
CA VAL A 89 2.38 -21.19 3.94
C VAL A 89 1.11 -20.66 4.61
N LEU A 90 0.83 -21.08 5.83
CA LEU A 90 -0.38 -20.64 6.53
C LEU A 90 -0.36 -19.15 6.83
N ARG A 91 0.81 -18.61 7.22
CA ARG A 91 0.97 -17.18 7.46
C ARG A 91 0.79 -16.38 6.18
N ASP A 92 1.34 -16.89 5.08
CA ASP A 92 1.26 -16.23 3.79
C ASP A 92 -0.18 -16.18 3.27
N VAL A 93 -0.95 -17.25 3.51
CA VAL A 93 -2.37 -17.27 3.16
C VAL A 93 -3.15 -16.25 3.99
N GLU A 94 -2.86 -16.11 5.27
CA GLU A 94 -3.51 -15.12 6.13
C GLU A 94 -3.22 -13.71 5.67
N ILE A 95 -1.97 -13.41 5.33
CA ILE A 95 -1.58 -12.10 4.81
C ILE A 95 -2.31 -11.80 3.50
N ALA A 96 -2.34 -12.75 2.59
CA ALA A 96 -3.05 -12.58 1.32
C ALA A 96 -4.53 -12.31 1.53
N LYS A 97 -5.17 -13.02 2.44
CA LYS A 97 -6.57 -12.78 2.78
C LYS A 97 -6.81 -11.39 3.34
N GLU A 98 -5.91 -10.92 4.19
CA GLU A 98 -6.02 -9.58 4.77
C GLU A 98 -5.93 -8.51 3.70
N ILE A 99 -4.96 -8.62 2.80
CA ILE A 99 -4.78 -7.66 1.70
C ILE A 99 -5.97 -7.69 0.75
N VAL A 100 -6.44 -8.87 0.37
CA VAL A 100 -7.63 -9.02 -0.48
C VAL A 100 -8.86 -8.41 0.20
N GLY A 101 -8.96 -8.54 1.53
CA GLY A 101 -10.03 -7.91 2.29
C GLY A 101 -10.07 -6.39 2.12
N PHE A 102 -8.92 -5.73 2.01
CA PHE A 102 -8.89 -4.29 1.71
C PHE A 102 -9.43 -4.00 0.31
N TYR A 103 -9.10 -4.82 -0.67
CA TYR A 103 -9.64 -4.67 -2.03
C TYR A 103 -11.16 -4.84 -2.05
N GLU A 104 -11.68 -5.84 -1.35
CA GLU A 104 -13.11 -6.09 -1.29
C GLU A 104 -13.89 -4.91 -0.72
N LYS A 105 -13.35 -4.25 0.28
CA LYS A 105 -13.99 -3.08 0.88
C LYS A 105 -14.10 -1.91 -0.10
N LEU A 106 -13.26 -1.87 -1.12
CA LEU A 106 -13.26 -0.83 -2.12
C LEU A 106 -14.15 -1.15 -3.32
N LEU A 107 -14.55 -2.39 -3.46
CA LEU A 107 -15.45 -2.80 -4.53
C LEU A 107 -16.91 -2.57 -4.14
#